data_a2b0315e6f8906b172b44a5f436ed062
#
_entry.id   a2b0315e6f8906b172b44a5f436ed062
#
_cell.length_a   1.000
_cell.length_b   1.000
_cell.length_c   1.000
_cell.angle_alpha   90.00
_cell.angle_beta   90.00
_cell.angle_gamma   90.00
#
_symmetry.space_group_name_H-M   'P 1'
#
loop_
_entity.id
_entity.type
_entity.pdbx_description
1 polymer ?
#
loop_
_entity_poly.entity_id
_entity_poly.type
_entity_poly.pdbx_seq_one_letter_code
_entity_poly.pdbx_strand_id
1 'polypeptide(L)'
;GILPRVHGSGMFTRGQTQVLTTCTLGGTKDNQLMDDLTDEQTKRYIHHYNVPPYSVGEARAPRSPGRREIGHGALAERALVPVLPSLEEFPYTIRLVSEVLSSNGSTSQASICGSTLALMDAGVPIKAPVAGISCGLITEGDRWMTMLDIQGVEDFHGDMDFKVGGTRKGITAIQM
;
A
#
# COMPACT_ATOMS: atom_id res chain seq x y z
N GLY A 1 7.77 11.17 -13.93
CA GLY A 1 8.09 10.14 -12.95
C GLY A 1 9.55 10.18 -12.50
N ILE A 2 9.83 9.51 -11.38
CA ILE A 2 11.20 9.46 -10.81
C ILE A 2 12.08 8.50 -11.63
N LEU A 3 11.48 7.41 -12.11
CA LEU A 3 12.18 6.38 -12.88
C LEU A 3 11.81 6.50 -14.35
N PRO A 4 12.81 6.61 -15.27
CA PRO A 4 12.55 6.94 -16.67
C PRO A 4 12.02 5.77 -17.52
N ARG A 5 12.10 4.54 -17.05
CA ARG A 5 11.76 3.34 -17.84
C ARG A 5 10.52 2.59 -17.37
N VAL A 6 9.91 3.01 -16.28
CA VAL A 6 8.63 2.46 -15.79
C VAL A 6 7.47 3.24 -16.39
N HIS A 7 6.28 2.65 -16.45
CA HIS A 7 5.09 3.36 -16.97
C HIS A 7 4.65 4.47 -16.01
N GLY A 8 4.80 4.27 -14.71
CA GLY A 8 4.59 5.29 -13.69
C GLY A 8 5.39 4.98 -12.42
N SER A 9 5.71 6.02 -11.66
CA SER A 9 6.36 5.88 -10.37
C SER A 9 5.96 7.00 -9.42
N GLY A 10 5.88 6.69 -8.14
CA GLY A 10 5.60 7.64 -7.10
C GLY A 10 6.45 7.38 -5.87
N MET A 11 7.00 8.42 -5.28
CA MET A 11 7.68 8.33 -4.00
C MET A 11 6.91 9.13 -2.97
N PHE A 12 6.60 8.49 -1.86
CA PHE A 12 5.94 9.10 -0.73
C PHE A 12 6.86 9.07 0.48
N THR A 13 7.00 10.22 1.12
CA THR A 13 7.84 10.38 2.32
C THR A 13 7.04 11.07 3.41
N ARG A 14 7.05 10.51 4.62
CA ARG A 14 6.52 11.14 5.82
C ARG A 14 7.50 10.88 6.98
N GLY A 15 8.08 11.94 7.51
CA GLY A 15 9.15 11.82 8.50
C GLY A 15 10.30 10.95 7.97
N GLN A 16 10.60 9.87 8.67
CA GLN A 16 11.64 8.92 8.30
C GLN A 16 11.12 7.75 7.42
N THR A 17 9.82 7.63 7.26
CA THR A 17 9.22 6.58 6.40
C THR A 17 9.19 7.03 4.96
N GLN A 18 9.77 6.22 4.07
CA GLN A 18 9.82 6.48 2.63
C GLN A 18 9.51 5.21 1.86
N VAL A 19 8.60 5.32 0.87
CA VAL A 19 8.19 4.23 -0.02
C VAL A 19 8.26 4.71 -1.47
N LEU A 20 8.90 3.91 -2.32
CA LEU A 20 8.88 4.07 -3.77
C LEU A 20 7.92 3.04 -4.36
N THR A 21 6.92 3.50 -5.09
CA THR A 21 5.99 2.62 -5.82
C THR A 21 6.18 2.77 -7.32
N THR A 22 6.26 1.65 -8.02
CA THR A 22 6.28 1.59 -9.49
C THR A 22 4.98 1.02 -10.01
N CYS A 23 4.51 1.53 -11.14
CA CYS A 23 3.36 1.04 -11.87
C CYS A 23 3.81 0.47 -13.22
N THR A 24 3.40 -0.77 -13.50
CA THR A 24 3.59 -1.42 -14.79
C THR A 24 2.22 -1.77 -15.37
N LEU A 25 2.03 -1.45 -16.65
CA LEU A 25 0.82 -1.75 -17.39
C LEU A 25 1.10 -2.89 -18.37
N GLY A 26 0.21 -3.87 -18.42
CA GLY A 26 0.31 -5.03 -19.29
C GLY A 26 -0.98 -5.27 -20.09
N GLY A 27 -0.96 -6.21 -21.00
CA GLY A 27 -2.16 -6.67 -21.71
C GLY A 27 -2.96 -7.66 -20.86
N THR A 28 -4.15 -8.05 -21.35
CA THR A 28 -5.04 -9.00 -20.64
C THR A 28 -4.42 -10.37 -20.42
N LYS A 29 -3.48 -10.78 -21.27
CA LYS A 29 -2.70 -12.03 -21.10
C LYS A 29 -1.71 -12.00 -19.92
N ASP A 30 -1.43 -10.81 -19.39
CA ASP A 30 -0.54 -10.59 -18.26
C ASP A 30 -1.29 -10.61 -16.91
N ASN A 31 -2.60 -10.87 -16.93
CA ASN A 31 -3.38 -11.08 -15.71
C ASN A 31 -2.80 -12.25 -14.90
N GLN A 32 -2.82 -12.09 -13.59
CA GLN A 32 -2.44 -13.18 -12.70
C GLN A 32 -3.50 -14.28 -12.75
N LEU A 33 -3.08 -15.52 -13.02
CA LEU A 33 -3.94 -16.68 -12.88
C LEU A 33 -4.13 -16.97 -11.39
N MET A 34 -5.39 -17.15 -10.99
CA MET A 34 -5.76 -17.52 -9.63
C MET A 34 -6.08 -19.02 -9.62
N ASP A 35 -5.39 -19.77 -8.75
CA ASP A 35 -5.65 -21.19 -8.52
C ASP A 35 -5.97 -21.34 -7.02
N ASP A 36 -7.09 -20.74 -6.64
CA ASP A 36 -7.62 -20.81 -5.28
C ASP A 36 -9.08 -21.29 -5.28
N LEU A 37 -9.71 -21.30 -4.12
CA LEU A 37 -11.09 -21.77 -3.95
C LEU A 37 -12.16 -20.72 -4.33
N THR A 38 -11.76 -19.61 -4.94
CA THR A 38 -12.69 -18.57 -5.41
C THR A 38 -13.09 -18.80 -6.86
N ASP A 39 -14.21 -18.24 -7.28
CA ASP A 39 -14.70 -18.31 -8.67
C ASP A 39 -13.89 -17.40 -9.62
N GLU A 40 -13.05 -16.52 -9.09
CA GLU A 40 -12.20 -15.63 -9.88
C GLU A 40 -10.99 -16.37 -10.45
N GLN A 41 -10.99 -16.61 -11.77
CA GLN A 41 -9.90 -17.30 -12.46
C GLN A 41 -8.69 -16.39 -12.76
N THR A 42 -8.89 -15.08 -12.81
CA THR A 42 -7.84 -14.11 -13.15
C THR A 42 -7.95 -12.83 -12.34
N LYS A 43 -6.79 -12.27 -11.99
CA LYS A 43 -6.68 -11.01 -11.28
C LYS A 43 -5.96 -9.98 -12.16
N ARG A 44 -6.66 -8.90 -12.49
CA ARG A 44 -6.16 -7.81 -13.33
C ARG A 44 -5.30 -6.80 -12.60
N TYR A 45 -5.62 -6.55 -11.32
CA TYR A 45 -4.88 -5.63 -10.48
C TYR A 45 -4.05 -6.41 -9.45
N ILE A 46 -2.75 -6.18 -9.47
CA ILE A 46 -1.76 -6.88 -8.67
C ILE A 46 -0.98 -5.86 -7.88
N HIS A 47 -0.88 -6.04 -6.57
CA HIS A 47 -0.08 -5.19 -5.69
C HIS A 47 0.93 -6.01 -4.91
N HIS A 48 2.21 -5.73 -5.11
CA HIS A 48 3.30 -6.30 -4.34
C HIS A 48 3.88 -5.26 -3.38
N TYR A 49 4.24 -5.72 -2.18
CA TYR A 49 4.78 -4.88 -1.13
C TYR A 49 6.02 -5.54 -0.54
N ASN A 50 7.13 -4.84 -0.56
CA ASN A 50 8.42 -5.34 -0.11
C ASN A 50 9.01 -4.45 0.98
N VAL A 51 9.52 -5.10 2.05
CA VAL A 51 10.25 -4.45 3.14
C VAL A 51 11.66 -5.04 3.21
N PRO A 52 12.61 -4.52 2.42
CA PRO A 52 13.98 -4.98 2.47
C PRO A 52 14.60 -4.75 3.86
N PRO A 53 15.53 -5.61 4.30
CA PRO A 53 16.14 -5.49 5.63
C PRO A 53 16.78 -4.14 5.91
N TYR A 54 17.39 -3.52 4.90
CA TYR A 54 18.02 -2.20 5.03
C TYR A 54 17.02 -1.09 5.41
N SER A 55 15.73 -1.25 5.06
CA SER A 55 14.70 -0.24 5.36
C SER A 55 14.44 -0.06 6.86
N VAL A 56 14.73 -1.08 7.65
CA VAL A 56 14.66 -1.09 9.12
C VAL A 56 16.05 -1.11 9.79
N GLY A 57 17.12 -0.88 9.02
CA GLY A 57 18.49 -0.85 9.52
C GLY A 57 19.09 -2.23 9.84
N GLU A 58 18.51 -3.31 9.34
CA GLU A 58 19.00 -4.67 9.56
C GLU A 58 19.98 -5.14 8.47
N ALA A 59 21.09 -5.75 8.88
CA ALA A 59 22.05 -6.41 7.99
C ALA A 59 21.76 -7.92 7.92
N ARG A 60 20.83 -8.32 7.08
CA ARG A 60 20.48 -9.74 6.84
C ARG A 60 20.21 -9.99 5.36
N ALA A 61 20.29 -11.26 4.95
CA ALA A 61 19.94 -11.65 3.60
C ALA A 61 18.43 -11.39 3.32
N PRO A 62 18.08 -10.93 2.11
CA PRO A 62 16.68 -10.84 1.70
C PRO A 62 15.99 -12.22 1.78
N ARG A 63 14.75 -12.22 2.19
CA ARG A 63 13.89 -13.43 2.25
C ARG A 63 12.59 -13.16 1.48
N SER A 64 11.86 -14.22 1.18
CA SER A 64 10.50 -14.10 0.66
C SER A 64 9.63 -13.29 1.63
N PRO A 65 8.62 -12.54 1.12
CA PRO A 65 7.70 -11.79 1.96
C PRO A 65 7.04 -12.69 3.01
N GLY A 66 7.05 -12.23 4.26
CA GLY A 66 6.37 -12.89 5.36
C GLY A 66 4.87 -12.54 5.38
N ARG A 67 4.14 -13.09 6.35
CA ARG A 67 2.69 -12.85 6.50
C ARG A 67 2.36 -11.38 6.72
N ARG A 68 3.24 -10.64 7.41
CA ARG A 68 3.06 -9.20 7.66
C ARG A 68 3.11 -8.41 6.36
N GLU A 69 4.10 -8.66 5.51
CA GLU A 69 4.25 -8.01 4.22
C GLU A 69 3.08 -8.33 3.28
N ILE A 70 2.63 -9.58 3.27
CA ILE A 70 1.45 -10.01 2.50
C ILE A 70 0.20 -9.28 2.98
N GLY A 71 -0.02 -9.17 4.30
CA GLY A 71 -1.15 -8.45 4.89
C GLY A 71 -1.14 -6.96 4.58
N HIS A 72 0.03 -6.32 4.63
CA HIS A 72 0.21 -4.91 4.28
C HIS A 72 -0.05 -4.66 2.79
N GLY A 73 0.45 -5.54 1.92
CA GLY A 73 0.17 -5.50 0.49
C GLY A 73 -1.32 -5.63 0.18
N ALA A 74 -2.00 -6.56 0.86
CA ALA A 74 -3.44 -6.77 0.72
C ALA A 74 -4.27 -5.56 1.19
N LEU A 75 -3.85 -4.87 2.26
CA LEU A 75 -4.48 -3.62 2.69
C LEU A 75 -4.38 -2.55 1.62
N ALA A 76 -3.16 -2.33 1.09
CA ALA A 76 -2.93 -1.34 0.05
C ALA A 76 -3.70 -1.67 -1.24
N GLU A 77 -3.75 -2.94 -1.62
CA GLU A 77 -4.53 -3.40 -2.77
C GLU A 77 -6.01 -3.09 -2.61
N ARG A 78 -6.61 -3.50 -1.49
CA ARG A 78 -8.03 -3.24 -1.19
C ARG A 78 -8.37 -1.76 -1.16
N ALA A 79 -7.46 -0.94 -0.65
CA ALA A 79 -7.66 0.51 -0.59
C ALA A 79 -7.84 1.15 -1.97
N LEU A 80 -7.20 0.60 -3.00
CA LEU A 80 -7.18 1.15 -4.36
C LEU A 80 -8.23 0.55 -5.28
N VAL A 81 -8.66 -0.70 -5.07
CA VAL A 81 -9.65 -1.38 -5.92
C VAL A 81 -10.88 -0.53 -6.23
N PRO A 82 -11.54 0.15 -5.28
CA PRO A 82 -12.75 0.92 -5.56
C PRO A 82 -12.56 2.12 -6.48
N VAL A 83 -11.33 2.62 -6.63
CA VAL A 83 -11.02 3.80 -7.45
C VAL A 83 -10.43 3.45 -8.81
N LEU A 84 -10.12 2.19 -9.06
CA LEU A 84 -9.61 1.77 -10.36
C LEU A 84 -10.68 1.87 -11.44
N PRO A 85 -10.28 2.20 -12.69
CA PRO A 85 -11.19 2.20 -13.82
C PRO A 85 -11.66 0.78 -14.16
N SER A 86 -12.81 0.66 -14.80
CA SER A 86 -13.29 -0.61 -15.35
C SER A 86 -12.37 -1.14 -16.47
N LEU A 87 -12.53 -2.42 -16.82
CA LEU A 87 -11.80 -3.00 -17.96
C LEU A 87 -12.17 -2.33 -19.29
N GLU A 88 -13.41 -1.87 -19.43
CA GLU A 88 -13.89 -1.17 -20.61
C GLU A 88 -13.26 0.22 -20.76
N GLU A 89 -13.11 0.93 -19.63
CA GLU A 89 -12.51 2.26 -19.62
C GLU A 89 -10.98 2.23 -19.77
N PHE A 90 -10.34 1.18 -19.21
CA PHE A 90 -8.89 1.06 -19.21
C PHE A 90 -8.48 -0.43 -19.33
N PRO A 91 -8.34 -0.94 -20.59
CA PRO A 91 -8.18 -2.37 -20.87
C PRO A 91 -6.74 -2.88 -20.64
N TYR A 92 -6.15 -2.56 -19.48
CA TYR A 92 -4.80 -2.97 -19.13
C TYR A 92 -4.79 -3.71 -17.79
N THR A 93 -3.89 -4.68 -17.68
CA THR A 93 -3.44 -5.23 -16.38
C THR A 93 -2.60 -4.19 -15.67
N ILE A 94 -2.83 -3.98 -14.41
CA ILE A 94 -2.13 -3.00 -13.58
C ILE A 94 -1.34 -3.75 -12.52
N ARG A 95 -0.02 -3.58 -12.50
CA ARG A 95 0.84 -4.10 -11.44
C ARG A 95 1.53 -2.97 -10.72
N LEU A 96 1.30 -2.87 -9.41
CA LEU A 96 2.03 -1.99 -8.52
C LEU A 96 3.04 -2.78 -7.69
N VAL A 97 4.22 -2.20 -7.51
CA VAL A 97 5.24 -2.73 -6.61
C VAL A 97 5.69 -1.60 -5.71
N SER A 98 5.42 -1.73 -4.41
CA SER A 98 5.84 -0.79 -3.38
C SER A 98 7.08 -1.31 -2.67
N GLU A 99 8.18 -0.57 -2.76
CA GLU A 99 9.45 -0.84 -2.09
C GLU A 99 9.62 0.14 -0.94
N VAL A 100 9.72 -0.39 0.27
CA VAL A 100 10.03 0.43 1.46
C VAL A 100 11.52 0.76 1.47
N LEU A 101 11.86 2.03 1.33
CA LEU A 101 13.24 2.49 1.32
C LEU A 101 13.75 2.81 2.73
N SER A 102 12.88 3.34 3.59
CA SER A 102 13.15 3.61 4.99
C SER A 102 11.86 3.48 5.79
N SER A 103 11.92 2.96 7.00
CA SER A 103 10.77 2.67 7.84
C SER A 103 10.94 3.21 9.26
N ASN A 104 9.97 3.99 9.71
CA ASN A 104 9.71 4.31 11.11
C ASN A 104 8.20 4.22 11.40
N GLY A 105 7.59 3.09 11.05
CA GLY A 105 6.15 2.83 11.17
C GLY A 105 5.34 3.28 9.96
N SER A 106 4.08 2.87 9.91
CA SER A 106 3.06 3.26 8.92
C SER A 106 3.43 3.05 7.45
N THR A 107 4.29 2.08 7.14
CA THR A 107 4.80 1.83 5.77
C THR A 107 3.71 1.34 4.82
N SER A 108 2.71 0.61 5.30
CA SER A 108 1.55 0.19 4.50
C SER A 108 0.71 1.38 4.03
N GLN A 109 0.51 2.37 4.90
CA GLN A 109 -0.18 3.61 4.56
C GLN A 109 0.63 4.46 3.58
N ALA A 110 1.95 4.51 3.76
CA ALA A 110 2.85 5.16 2.81
C ALA A 110 2.80 4.49 1.43
N SER A 111 2.64 3.15 1.37
CA SER A 111 2.47 2.42 0.11
C SER A 111 1.16 2.76 -0.59
N ILE A 112 0.06 2.98 0.13
CA ILE A 112 -1.21 3.46 -0.44
C ILE A 112 -1.01 4.82 -1.12
N CYS A 113 -0.37 5.76 -0.42
CA CYS A 113 -0.09 7.10 -0.94
C CYS A 113 0.85 7.05 -2.16
N GLY A 114 1.94 6.28 -2.07
CA GLY A 114 2.88 6.09 -3.18
C GLY A 114 2.22 5.43 -4.40
N SER A 115 1.31 4.50 -4.18
CA SER A 115 0.56 3.82 -5.23
C SER A 115 -0.40 4.76 -5.97
N THR A 116 -1.10 5.64 -5.25
CA THR A 116 -1.91 6.69 -5.86
C THR A 116 -1.07 7.57 -6.80
N LEU A 117 0.11 8.00 -6.32
CA LEU A 117 1.03 8.81 -7.13
C LEU A 117 1.52 8.06 -8.38
N ALA A 118 1.88 6.77 -8.23
CA ALA A 118 2.36 5.95 -9.33
C ALA A 118 1.27 5.68 -10.39
N LEU A 119 0.02 5.45 -9.96
CA LEU A 119 -1.13 5.31 -10.87
C LEU A 119 -1.38 6.59 -11.66
N MET A 120 -1.35 7.74 -10.99
CA MET A 120 -1.53 9.04 -11.65
C MET A 120 -0.40 9.35 -12.64
N ASP A 121 0.85 9.04 -12.28
CA ASP A 121 2.02 9.21 -13.16
C ASP A 121 1.96 8.28 -14.37
N ALA A 122 1.41 7.08 -14.23
CA ALA A 122 1.16 6.14 -15.33
C ALA A 122 -0.02 6.51 -16.23
N GLY A 123 -0.78 7.56 -15.89
CA GLY A 123 -1.96 7.98 -16.63
C GLY A 123 -3.19 7.08 -16.43
N VAL A 124 -3.22 6.27 -15.37
CA VAL A 124 -4.41 5.47 -15.03
C VAL A 124 -5.53 6.41 -14.56
N PRO A 125 -6.72 6.38 -15.19
CA PRO A 125 -7.82 7.27 -14.84
C PRO A 125 -8.53 6.80 -13.57
N ILE A 126 -7.88 6.94 -12.41
CA ILE A 126 -8.49 6.63 -11.12
C ILE A 126 -9.63 7.59 -10.79
N LYS A 127 -10.69 7.08 -10.16
CA LYS A 127 -11.89 7.87 -9.81
C LYS A 127 -11.63 8.95 -8.78
N ALA A 128 -10.66 8.72 -7.88
CA ALA A 128 -10.23 9.67 -6.84
C ALA A 128 -8.86 9.26 -6.28
N PRO A 129 -8.06 10.19 -5.77
CA PRO A 129 -6.86 9.88 -5.01
C PRO A 129 -7.22 9.15 -3.71
N VAL A 130 -6.45 8.12 -3.36
CA VAL A 130 -6.55 7.40 -2.09
C VAL A 130 -5.33 7.73 -1.24
N ALA A 131 -5.54 8.04 0.01
CA ALA A 131 -4.50 8.19 1.01
C ALA A 131 -4.69 7.19 2.15
N GLY A 132 -3.62 6.90 2.86
CA GLY A 132 -3.64 6.04 4.05
C GLY A 132 -3.08 6.75 5.27
N ILE A 133 -3.61 6.41 6.44
CA ILE A 133 -3.12 6.88 7.74
C ILE A 133 -3.28 5.77 8.78
N SER A 134 -2.43 5.78 9.80
CA SER A 134 -2.61 4.98 11.02
C SER A 134 -3.03 5.86 12.19
N CYS A 135 -3.76 5.27 13.12
CA CYS A 135 -4.15 5.92 14.37
C CYS A 135 -3.99 4.91 15.51
N GLY A 136 -3.34 5.31 16.57
CA GLY A 136 -3.20 4.55 17.81
C GLY A 136 -4.09 5.09 18.90
N LEU A 137 -4.32 4.25 19.91
CA LEU A 137 -4.95 4.61 21.15
C LEU A 137 -4.04 4.18 22.31
N ILE A 138 -3.85 5.05 23.28
CA ILE A 138 -3.24 4.73 24.58
C ILE A 138 -4.27 5.03 25.65
N THR A 139 -4.39 4.12 26.61
CA THR A 139 -5.27 4.26 27.77
C THR A 139 -4.48 4.10 29.06
N GLU A 140 -4.81 4.90 30.07
CA GLU A 140 -4.26 4.80 31.43
C GLU A 140 -5.37 5.07 32.43
N GLY A 141 -5.94 4.03 32.99
CA GLY A 141 -7.16 4.12 33.83
C GLY A 141 -8.32 4.71 33.02
N ASP A 142 -8.88 5.83 33.49
CA ASP A 142 -9.99 6.53 32.83
C ASP A 142 -9.51 7.55 31.77
N ARG A 143 -8.21 7.68 31.55
CA ARG A 143 -7.64 8.61 30.57
C ARG A 143 -7.34 7.87 29.27
N TRP A 144 -7.59 8.53 28.16
CA TRP A 144 -7.23 8.02 26.84
C TRP A 144 -6.71 9.13 25.93
N MET A 145 -5.88 8.75 24.97
CA MET A 145 -5.33 9.64 23.95
C MET A 145 -5.21 8.90 22.62
N THR A 146 -5.61 9.56 21.54
CA THR A 146 -5.37 9.06 20.19
C THR A 146 -4.10 9.66 19.62
N MET A 147 -3.33 8.84 18.89
CA MET A 147 -2.13 9.25 18.17
C MET A 147 -2.34 9.08 16.69
N LEU A 148 -2.06 10.12 15.91
CA LEU A 148 -2.05 10.05 14.46
C LEU A 148 -0.66 9.69 13.96
N ASP A 149 -0.59 8.70 13.03
CA ASP A 149 0.64 8.25 12.42
C ASP A 149 1.57 7.56 13.42
N ILE A 150 1.23 6.34 13.79
CA ILE A 150 1.95 5.54 14.77
C ILE A 150 3.38 5.26 14.31
N GLN A 151 4.35 5.59 15.14
CA GLN A 151 5.75 5.22 14.94
C GLN A 151 6.03 3.79 15.43
N GLY A 152 7.15 3.19 14.98
CA GLY A 152 7.46 1.81 15.26
C GLY A 152 7.43 1.42 16.76
N VAL A 153 7.88 2.31 17.65
CA VAL A 153 7.86 2.07 19.11
C VAL A 153 6.43 2.16 19.68
N GLU A 154 5.61 3.04 19.14
CA GLU A 154 4.23 3.27 19.58
C GLU A 154 3.30 2.12 19.16
N ASP A 155 3.62 1.42 18.05
CA ASP A 155 2.92 0.23 17.57
C ASP A 155 2.95 -0.94 18.60
N PHE A 156 4.00 -1.00 19.43
CA PHE A 156 4.17 -2.05 20.44
C PHE A 156 3.54 -1.71 21.81
N HIS A 157 3.29 -0.45 22.08
CA HIS A 157 2.83 0.03 23.39
C HIS A 157 1.40 0.58 23.39
N GLY A 158 0.79 0.72 22.20
CA GLY A 158 -0.59 1.17 22.06
C GLY A 158 -1.61 0.08 22.39
N ASP A 159 -2.78 0.49 22.87
CA ASP A 159 -3.92 -0.40 23.12
C ASP A 159 -4.74 -0.69 21.85
N MET A 160 -4.52 0.11 20.80
CA MET A 160 -5.14 -0.07 19.48
C MET A 160 -4.18 0.40 18.38
N ASP A 161 -4.10 -0.38 17.30
CA ASP A 161 -3.49 -0.01 16.02
C ASP A 161 -4.55 -0.04 14.93
N PHE A 162 -5.03 1.13 14.54
CA PHE A 162 -6.06 1.31 13.51
C PHE A 162 -5.44 1.89 12.24
N LYS A 163 -5.56 1.14 11.15
CA LYS A 163 -5.03 1.50 9.83
C LYS A 163 -6.17 1.68 8.84
N VAL A 164 -6.16 2.79 8.13
CA VAL A 164 -7.23 3.13 7.21
C VAL A 164 -6.68 3.68 5.91
N GLY A 165 -7.32 3.29 4.79
CA GLY A 165 -7.17 3.91 3.48
C GLY A 165 -8.50 4.47 3.01
N GLY A 166 -8.46 5.60 2.30
CA GLY A 166 -9.70 6.18 1.82
C GLY A 166 -9.52 7.40 0.92
N THR A 167 -10.64 7.87 0.42
CA THR A 167 -10.79 9.09 -0.37
C THR A 167 -11.50 10.15 0.46
N ARG A 168 -11.67 11.36 -0.09
CA ARG A 168 -12.51 12.39 0.55
C ARG A 168 -13.98 11.99 0.70
N LYS A 169 -14.45 11.00 -0.07
CA LYS A 169 -15.85 10.54 -0.04
C LYS A 169 -16.10 9.39 0.92
N GLY A 170 -15.07 8.67 1.34
CA GLY A 170 -15.24 7.54 2.24
C GLY A 170 -14.01 6.65 2.35
N ILE A 171 -14.09 5.75 3.31
CA ILE A 171 -13.06 4.75 3.59
C ILE A 171 -13.16 3.62 2.57
N THR A 172 -12.02 3.18 2.05
CA THR A 172 -11.93 2.08 1.07
C THR A 172 -11.32 0.81 1.64
N ALA A 173 -10.50 0.93 2.70
CA ALA A 173 -9.95 -0.22 3.40
C ALA A 173 -9.65 0.11 4.87
N ILE A 174 -9.78 -0.90 5.72
CA ILE A 174 -9.52 -0.84 7.17
C ILE A 174 -8.73 -2.08 7.57
N GLN A 175 -7.81 -1.89 8.51
CA GLN A 175 -7.13 -2.95 9.26
C GLN A 175 -7.01 -2.49 10.72
N MET A 176 -7.40 -3.37 11.66
CA MET A 176 -7.29 -3.16 13.09
C MET A 176 -6.80 -4.44 13.76
#